data_d01ec1180ac186b2439c5d7cf420f348
#
_entry.id   d01ec1180ac186b2439c5d7cf420f348
#
_cell.length_a   1.000
_cell.length_b   1.000
_cell.length_c   1.000
_cell.angle_alpha   90.00
_cell.angle_beta   90.00
_cell.angle_gamma   90.00
#
_symmetry.space_group_name_H-M   'P 1'
#
loop_
_entity.id
_entity.type
_entity.pdbx_description
1 polymer ?
#
loop_
_entity_poly.entity_id
_entity_poly.type
_entity_poly.pdbx_seq_one_letter_code
_entity_poly.pdbx_strand_id
1 'polypeptide(L)'
;MFRRGIEVETEVLEFRYMEATEDLMEKFGDNCQKVIKLSRLRYAKDSFDKGPIVLTTSYLPEGDSFLFDYDFTKASLTTALKEHQKNRYSMEKEMTALVLGGRESHLMGMKEGSLAMLITSITKNDKGQVIDVTESIYPLERNKFVWKLKL
;
A
#
# COMPACT_ATOMS: atom_id res chain seq x y z
N MET A 1 3.29 10.94 -2.94
CA MET A 1 2.94 10.13 -4.11
C MET A 1 3.53 10.72 -5.37
N PHE A 2 4.01 9.88 -6.26
CA PHE A 2 4.79 10.30 -7.41
C PHE A 2 3.94 10.73 -8.62
N ARG A 3 2.63 10.53 -8.57
CA ARG A 3 1.73 10.73 -9.70
C ARG A 3 0.74 11.85 -9.42
N ARG A 4 1.25 13.06 -9.29
CA ARG A 4 0.41 14.23 -9.03
C ARG A 4 -0.52 14.52 -10.22
N GLY A 5 -1.74 14.93 -9.92
CA GLY A 5 -2.72 15.34 -10.93
C GLY A 5 -3.39 14.20 -11.67
N ILE A 6 -3.08 12.94 -11.33
CA ILE A 6 -3.75 11.79 -11.93
C ILE A 6 -4.87 11.35 -11.00
N GLU A 7 -6.10 11.36 -11.52
CA GLU A 7 -7.24 10.79 -10.84
C GLU A 7 -7.17 9.27 -10.94
N VAL A 8 -7.47 8.60 -9.83
CA VAL A 8 -7.43 7.14 -9.76
C VAL A 8 -8.78 6.60 -9.36
N GLU A 9 -9.06 5.38 -9.83
CA GLU A 9 -10.16 4.57 -9.33
C GLU A 9 -9.57 3.38 -8.59
N THR A 10 -10.23 3.00 -7.50
CA THR A 10 -9.72 2.00 -6.58
C THR A 10 -10.68 0.83 -6.47
N GLU A 11 -10.14 -0.38 -6.58
CA GLU A 11 -10.84 -1.63 -6.33
C GLU A 11 -10.22 -2.26 -5.08
N VAL A 12 -11.05 -2.63 -4.10
CA VAL A 12 -10.60 -3.34 -2.91
C VAL A 12 -10.60 -4.84 -3.22
N LEU A 13 -9.43 -5.46 -3.12
CA LEU A 13 -9.28 -6.91 -3.34
C LEU A 13 -9.47 -7.71 -2.07
N GLU A 14 -8.86 -7.26 -0.98
CA GLU A 14 -8.94 -7.90 0.32
C GLU A 14 -9.05 -6.83 1.41
N PHE A 15 -9.89 -7.07 2.39
CA PHE A 15 -9.98 -6.22 3.57
C PHE A 15 -10.45 -7.11 4.73
N ARG A 16 -9.49 -7.61 5.51
CA ARG A 16 -9.76 -8.64 6.51
C ARG A 16 -8.67 -8.72 7.55
N TYR A 17 -8.96 -9.39 8.65
CA TYR A 17 -7.93 -9.82 9.59
C TYR A 17 -7.14 -10.99 9.00
N MET A 18 -5.87 -11.05 9.36
CA MET A 18 -5.01 -12.20 9.07
C MET A 18 -4.01 -12.39 10.21
N GLU A 19 -3.47 -13.57 10.31
CA GLU A 19 -2.38 -13.82 11.24
C GLU A 19 -1.13 -13.07 10.79
N ALA A 20 -0.46 -12.43 11.74
CA ALA A 20 0.77 -11.70 11.44
C ALA A 20 1.90 -12.67 11.07
N THR A 21 2.62 -12.34 10.02
CA THR A 21 3.86 -13.05 9.68
C THR A 21 4.95 -12.66 10.67
N GLU A 22 6.05 -13.42 10.72
CA GLU A 22 7.20 -13.07 11.56
C GLU A 22 7.71 -11.65 11.26
N ASP A 23 7.77 -11.29 9.99
CA ASP A 23 8.19 -9.96 9.55
C ASP A 23 7.29 -8.86 10.08
N LEU A 24 5.97 -9.06 10.03
CA LEU A 24 5.01 -8.10 10.58
C LEU A 24 5.07 -8.02 12.11
N MET A 25 5.27 -9.16 12.78
CA MET A 25 5.46 -9.18 14.23
C MET A 25 6.72 -8.41 14.64
N GLU A 26 7.78 -8.55 13.88
CA GLU A 26 9.01 -7.80 14.10
C GLU A 26 8.78 -6.29 14.00
N LYS A 27 7.97 -5.87 13.04
CA LYS A 27 7.68 -4.44 12.82
C LYS A 27 6.67 -3.87 13.81
N PHE A 28 5.57 -4.59 14.08
CA PHE A 28 4.52 -4.12 14.98
C PHE A 28 4.76 -4.46 16.44
N GLY A 29 5.62 -5.42 16.75
CA GLY A 29 5.90 -5.92 18.08
C GLY A 29 5.51 -7.38 18.25
N ASP A 30 6.20 -8.08 19.14
CA ASP A 30 6.02 -9.54 19.33
C ASP A 30 4.63 -9.94 19.82
N ASN A 31 3.89 -9.01 20.43
CA ASN A 31 2.54 -9.25 20.90
C ASN A 31 1.49 -9.15 19.79
N CYS A 32 1.88 -8.70 18.62
CA CYS A 32 0.98 -8.55 17.49
C CYS A 32 0.78 -9.90 16.80
N GLN A 33 -0.31 -10.58 17.13
CA GLN A 33 -0.61 -11.89 16.54
C GLN A 33 -1.45 -11.79 15.28
N LYS A 34 -2.25 -10.74 15.17
CA LYS A 34 -3.11 -10.48 14.02
C LYS A 34 -2.92 -9.08 13.50
N VAL A 35 -3.13 -8.92 12.21
CA VAL A 35 -3.13 -7.62 11.54
C VAL A 35 -4.36 -7.51 10.67
N ILE A 36 -4.69 -6.28 10.28
CA ILE A 36 -5.69 -6.01 9.26
C ILE A 36 -4.95 -5.85 7.95
N LYS A 37 -5.38 -6.58 6.93
CA LYS A 37 -4.82 -6.50 5.58
C LYS A 37 -5.81 -5.77 4.68
N LEU A 38 -5.36 -4.71 4.04
CA LEU A 38 -6.13 -3.97 3.04
C LEU A 38 -5.34 -3.97 1.74
N SER A 39 -5.84 -4.67 0.74
CA SER A 39 -5.20 -4.78 -0.57
C SER A 39 -6.09 -4.13 -1.63
N ARG A 40 -5.52 -3.21 -2.40
CA ARG A 40 -6.24 -2.41 -3.38
C ARG A 40 -5.49 -2.35 -4.71
N LEU A 41 -6.26 -2.44 -5.80
CA LEU A 41 -5.77 -2.11 -7.14
C LEU A 41 -6.24 -0.71 -7.48
N ARG A 42 -5.34 0.08 -8.06
CA ARG A 42 -5.66 1.42 -8.53
C ARG A 42 -5.42 1.52 -10.02
N TYR A 43 -6.35 2.19 -10.69
CA TYR A 43 -6.35 2.42 -12.12
C TYR A 43 -6.32 3.92 -12.36
N ALA A 44 -5.67 4.36 -13.42
CA ALA A 44 -5.86 5.73 -13.88
C ALA A 44 -7.30 5.85 -14.36
N LYS A 45 -7.99 6.92 -13.94
CA LYS A 45 -9.37 7.16 -14.32
C LYS A 45 -9.49 7.20 -15.86
N ASP A 46 -10.55 6.59 -16.37
CA ASP A 46 -10.84 6.49 -17.81
C ASP A 46 -9.80 5.68 -18.60
N SER A 47 -9.00 4.89 -17.92
CA SER A 47 -7.96 4.06 -18.53
C SER A 47 -7.95 2.64 -17.98
N PHE A 48 -9.12 2.10 -17.67
CA PHE A 48 -9.24 0.71 -17.17
C PHE A 48 -8.68 -0.32 -18.13
N ASP A 49 -8.85 -0.07 -19.43
CA ASP A 49 -8.35 -0.93 -20.48
C ASP A 49 -6.82 -1.05 -20.49
N LYS A 50 -6.13 -0.09 -19.89
CA LYS A 50 -4.66 -0.11 -19.78
C LYS A 50 -4.16 -0.88 -18.58
N GLY A 51 -5.08 -1.35 -17.72
CA GLY A 51 -4.78 -2.12 -16.53
C GLY A 51 -4.37 -1.28 -15.32
N PRO A 52 -4.22 -1.94 -14.16
CA PRO A 52 -3.86 -1.25 -12.91
C PRO A 52 -2.50 -0.57 -12.99
N ILE A 53 -2.38 0.57 -12.33
CA ILE A 53 -1.11 1.31 -12.23
C ILE A 53 -0.36 0.98 -10.95
N VAL A 54 -1.04 0.46 -9.93
CA VAL A 54 -0.40 0.05 -8.69
C VAL A 54 -1.28 -0.95 -7.93
N LEU A 55 -0.60 -1.92 -7.31
CA LEU A 55 -1.20 -2.82 -6.32
C LEU A 55 -0.64 -2.42 -4.96
N THR A 56 -1.49 -1.93 -4.06
CA THR A 56 -1.08 -1.48 -2.74
C THR A 56 -1.67 -2.38 -1.68
N THR A 57 -0.83 -2.92 -0.80
CA THR A 57 -1.24 -3.73 0.33
C THR A 57 -0.78 -3.05 1.61
N SER A 58 -1.73 -2.70 2.47
CA SER A 58 -1.46 -2.07 3.76
C SER A 58 -1.78 -3.04 4.88
N TYR A 59 -0.90 -3.06 5.88
CA TYR A 59 -1.05 -3.85 7.09
C TYR A 59 -1.16 -2.92 8.28
N LEU A 60 -2.16 -3.17 9.13
CA LEU A 60 -2.50 -2.30 10.25
C LEU A 60 -2.70 -3.16 11.50
N PRO A 61 -2.49 -2.58 12.70
CA PRO A 61 -2.66 -3.33 13.94
C PRO A 61 -4.10 -3.84 14.11
N GLU A 62 -4.24 -4.99 14.74
CA GLU A 62 -5.54 -5.61 15.03
C GLU A 62 -6.51 -4.65 15.74
N GLY A 63 -6.00 -3.78 16.61
CA GLY A 63 -6.80 -2.84 17.36
C GLY A 63 -7.52 -1.77 16.53
N ASP A 64 -7.14 -1.60 15.27
CA ASP A 64 -7.70 -0.58 14.40
C ASP A 64 -8.98 -1.04 13.70
N SER A 65 -9.86 -1.74 14.41
CA SER A 65 -11.11 -2.27 13.87
C SER A 65 -12.06 -1.20 13.31
N PHE A 66 -11.90 0.06 13.73
CA PHE A 66 -12.67 1.18 13.17
C PHE A 66 -12.51 1.30 11.65
N LEU A 67 -11.42 0.78 11.10
CA LEU A 67 -11.17 0.82 9.66
C LEU A 67 -12.25 0.09 8.86
N PHE A 68 -12.87 -0.93 9.47
CA PHE A 68 -13.92 -1.69 8.78
C PHE A 68 -15.22 -0.90 8.56
N ASP A 69 -15.34 0.29 9.16
CA ASP A 69 -16.47 1.18 8.94
C ASP A 69 -16.28 2.09 7.71
N TYR A 70 -15.12 2.02 7.06
CA TYR A 70 -14.79 2.84 5.90
C TYR A 70 -14.91 2.08 4.60
N ASP A 71 -15.32 2.78 3.55
CA ASP A 71 -15.29 2.26 2.18
C ASP A 71 -14.00 2.75 1.49
N PHE A 72 -13.01 1.89 1.45
CA PHE A 72 -11.70 2.23 0.88
C PHE A 72 -11.64 2.18 -0.65
N THR A 73 -12.76 2.00 -1.32
CA THR A 73 -12.85 2.33 -2.75
C THR A 73 -12.89 3.85 -2.95
N LYS A 74 -13.29 4.60 -1.92
CA LYS A 74 -13.47 6.05 -1.95
C LYS A 74 -12.67 6.78 -0.89
N ALA A 75 -12.55 6.21 0.31
CA ALA A 75 -11.88 6.84 1.43
C ALA A 75 -10.36 6.68 1.34
N SER A 76 -9.63 7.66 1.86
CA SER A 76 -8.19 7.60 2.05
C SER A 76 -7.86 6.93 3.37
N LEU A 77 -6.94 5.95 3.35
CA LEU A 77 -6.46 5.30 4.56
C LEU A 77 -5.77 6.31 5.49
N THR A 78 -4.98 7.21 4.94
CA THR A 78 -4.32 8.26 5.72
C THR A 78 -5.33 9.13 6.46
N THR A 79 -6.41 9.53 5.79
CA THR A 79 -7.46 10.34 6.39
C THR A 79 -8.19 9.56 7.48
N ALA A 80 -8.51 8.29 7.24
CA ALA A 80 -9.17 7.43 8.23
C ALA A 80 -8.33 7.29 9.51
N LEU A 81 -7.04 7.05 9.35
CA LEU A 81 -6.12 6.95 10.48
C LEU A 81 -6.05 8.26 11.26
N LYS A 82 -5.95 9.38 10.55
CA LYS A 82 -5.89 10.71 11.16
C LYS A 82 -7.15 11.03 11.96
N GLU A 83 -8.32 10.67 11.46
CA GLU A 83 -9.59 10.90 12.15
C GLU A 83 -9.68 10.14 13.48
N HIS A 84 -8.88 9.11 13.64
CA HIS A 84 -8.78 8.31 14.87
C HIS A 84 -7.47 8.53 15.63
N GLN A 85 -6.86 9.71 15.46
CA GLN A 85 -5.63 10.13 16.14
C GLN A 85 -4.43 9.22 15.89
N LYS A 86 -4.41 8.53 14.77
CA LYS A 86 -3.26 7.76 14.32
C LYS A 86 -2.44 8.64 13.40
N ASN A 87 -1.71 9.59 13.99
CA ASN A 87 -0.98 10.60 13.25
C ASN A 87 0.40 10.13 12.82
N ARG A 88 0.73 10.40 11.58
CA ARG A 88 2.06 10.11 11.03
C ARG A 88 3.08 11.09 11.58
N TYR A 89 4.21 10.58 12.00
CA TYR A 89 5.34 11.40 12.43
C TYR A 89 6.55 11.17 11.53
N SER A 90 6.89 9.91 11.25
CA SER A 90 8.00 9.57 10.37
C SER A 90 7.61 8.43 9.44
N MET A 91 8.27 8.36 8.30
CA MET A 91 8.05 7.32 7.30
C MET A 91 9.39 6.91 6.70
N GLU A 92 9.63 5.61 6.66
CA GLU A 92 10.78 5.03 5.98
C GLU A 92 10.28 4.33 4.73
N LYS A 93 10.91 4.61 3.60
CA LYS A 93 10.56 3.96 2.33
C LYS A 93 11.79 3.26 1.76
N GLU A 94 11.56 2.06 1.28
CA GLU A 94 12.57 1.28 0.57
C GLU A 94 12.04 0.94 -0.81
N MET A 95 12.85 1.16 -1.83
CA MET A 95 12.52 0.86 -3.21
C MET A 95 13.41 -0.23 -3.74
N THR A 96 12.81 -1.28 -4.30
CA THR A 96 13.57 -2.37 -4.92
C THR A 96 12.93 -2.75 -6.24
N ALA A 97 13.72 -3.34 -7.13
CA ALA A 97 13.19 -3.91 -8.35
C ALA A 97 12.52 -5.25 -8.03
N LEU A 98 11.46 -5.56 -8.76
CA LEU A 98 10.69 -6.78 -8.59
C LEU A 98 10.38 -7.38 -9.94
N VAL A 99 10.54 -8.69 -10.06
CA VAL A 99 10.06 -9.46 -11.21
C VAL A 99 8.71 -10.04 -10.81
N LEU A 100 7.66 -9.72 -11.58
CA LEU A 100 6.30 -10.14 -11.25
C LEU A 100 6.14 -11.65 -11.35
N GLY A 101 5.67 -12.25 -10.25
CA GLY A 101 5.26 -13.65 -10.20
C GLY A 101 3.89 -13.86 -10.83
N GLY A 102 3.41 -15.11 -10.85
CA GLY A 102 2.15 -15.44 -11.50
C GLY A 102 0.93 -14.73 -10.94
N ARG A 103 0.84 -14.61 -9.62
CA ARG A 103 -0.31 -13.98 -8.96
C ARG A 103 -0.36 -12.47 -9.24
N GLU A 104 0.73 -11.77 -8.99
CA GLU A 104 0.81 -10.32 -9.17
C GLU A 104 0.68 -9.93 -10.64
N SER A 105 1.30 -10.69 -11.55
CA SER A 105 1.19 -10.44 -12.98
C SER A 105 -0.25 -10.60 -13.45
N HIS A 106 -0.95 -11.62 -12.97
CA HIS A 106 -2.36 -11.85 -13.30
C HIS A 106 -3.23 -10.70 -12.80
N LEU A 107 -3.07 -10.28 -11.53
CA LEU A 107 -3.80 -9.16 -10.95
C LEU A 107 -3.55 -7.85 -11.70
N MET A 108 -2.32 -7.64 -12.15
CA MET A 108 -1.92 -6.42 -12.85
C MET A 108 -2.22 -6.47 -14.36
N GLY A 109 -2.70 -7.61 -14.87
CA GLY A 109 -2.89 -7.79 -16.30
C GLY A 109 -1.59 -7.69 -17.08
N MET A 110 -0.51 -8.17 -16.49
CA MET A 110 0.85 -8.14 -17.07
C MET A 110 1.33 -9.56 -17.37
N LYS A 111 2.33 -9.64 -18.21
CA LYS A 111 3.00 -10.91 -18.50
C LYS A 111 3.85 -11.31 -17.29
N GLU A 112 3.83 -12.59 -16.92
CA GLU A 112 4.72 -13.11 -15.90
C GLU A 112 6.17 -12.83 -16.29
N GLY A 113 6.98 -12.37 -15.32
CA GLY A 113 8.35 -11.95 -15.56
C GLY A 113 8.49 -10.47 -15.92
N SER A 114 7.39 -9.73 -16.02
CA SER A 114 7.45 -8.28 -16.23
C SER A 114 8.10 -7.57 -15.03
N LEU A 115 8.76 -6.45 -15.31
CA LEU A 115 9.44 -5.68 -14.27
C LEU A 115 8.49 -4.71 -13.57
N ALA A 116 8.70 -4.57 -12.26
CA ALA A 116 7.96 -3.65 -11.42
C ALA A 116 8.89 -3.03 -10.38
N MET A 117 8.44 -1.97 -9.76
CA MET A 117 9.08 -1.36 -8.60
C MET A 117 8.26 -1.73 -7.37
N LEU A 118 8.92 -2.29 -6.36
CA LEU A 118 8.32 -2.53 -5.05
C LEU A 118 8.76 -1.42 -4.12
N ILE A 119 7.79 -0.71 -3.54
CA ILE A 119 8.04 0.29 -2.53
C ILE A 119 7.41 -0.19 -1.22
N THR A 120 8.24 -0.38 -0.20
CA THR A 120 7.79 -0.73 1.14
C THR A 120 7.90 0.50 2.03
N SER A 121 6.81 0.85 2.71
CA SER A 121 6.76 2.00 3.61
C SER A 121 6.44 1.54 5.02
N ILE A 122 7.19 2.04 5.99
CA ILE A 122 6.92 1.84 7.41
C ILE A 122 6.66 3.21 8.01
N THR A 123 5.45 3.41 8.52
CA THR A 123 5.03 4.70 9.09
C THR A 123 4.95 4.58 10.60
N LYS A 124 5.54 5.55 11.30
CA LYS A 124 5.58 5.58 12.77
C LYS A 124 4.94 6.86 13.30
N ASN A 125 4.39 6.76 14.51
CA ASN A 125 3.93 7.94 15.24
C ASN A 125 5.11 8.62 15.98
N ASP A 126 4.84 9.68 16.72
CA ASP A 126 5.85 10.45 17.46
C ASP A 126 6.48 9.67 18.64
N LYS A 127 5.89 8.54 19.01
CA LYS A 127 6.44 7.63 20.03
C LYS A 127 7.27 6.50 19.44
N GLY A 128 7.47 6.51 18.12
CA GLY A 128 8.23 5.47 17.43
C GLY A 128 7.46 4.17 17.21
N GLN A 129 6.16 4.17 17.46
CA GLN A 129 5.33 3.00 17.23
C GLN A 129 4.92 2.92 15.76
N VAL A 130 4.98 1.73 15.17
CA VAL A 130 4.56 1.50 13.80
C VAL A 130 3.04 1.55 13.72
N ILE A 131 2.51 2.43 12.88
CA ILE A 131 1.07 2.59 12.68
C ILE A 131 0.58 1.97 11.38
N ASP A 132 1.43 1.83 10.38
CA ASP A 132 1.12 1.03 9.19
C ASP A 132 2.40 0.55 8.50
N VAL A 133 2.25 -0.56 7.79
CA VAL A 133 3.27 -1.09 6.87
C VAL A 133 2.58 -1.28 5.54
N THR A 134 3.10 -0.65 4.49
CA THR A 134 2.47 -0.67 3.17
C THR A 134 3.47 -1.13 2.11
N GLU A 135 3.03 -2.05 1.27
CA GLU A 135 3.79 -2.53 0.12
C GLU A 135 3.05 -2.12 -1.14
N SER A 136 3.74 -1.45 -2.05
CA SER A 136 3.16 -1.00 -3.32
C SER A 136 3.96 -1.54 -4.48
N ILE A 137 3.27 -2.18 -5.42
CA ILE A 137 3.88 -2.75 -6.61
C ILE A 137 3.45 -1.90 -7.80
N TYR A 138 4.42 -1.29 -8.46
CA TYR A 138 4.22 -0.42 -9.62
C TYR A 138 4.78 -1.08 -10.86
N PRO A 139 3.93 -1.52 -11.82
CA PRO A 139 4.43 -2.00 -13.11
C PRO A 139 5.20 -0.90 -13.81
N LEU A 140 6.42 -1.16 -14.24
CA LEU A 140 7.28 -0.12 -14.83
C LEU A 140 6.77 0.38 -16.18
N GLU A 141 6.07 -0.46 -16.94
CA GLU A 141 5.48 -0.04 -18.21
C GLU A 141 4.41 1.05 -18.06
N ARG A 142 3.80 1.17 -16.88
CA ARG A 142 2.68 2.07 -16.63
C ARG A 142 3.03 3.20 -15.67
N ASN A 143 4.28 3.27 -15.21
CA ASN A 143 4.69 4.22 -14.19
C ASN A 143 6.00 4.86 -14.52
N LYS A 144 6.14 6.09 -14.05
CA LYS A 144 7.37 6.87 -14.19
C LYS A 144 7.65 7.53 -12.85
N PHE A 145 8.87 7.39 -12.35
CA PHE A 145 9.30 8.00 -11.11
C PHE A 145 10.26 9.13 -11.43
N VAL A 146 9.95 10.33 -10.98
CA VAL A 146 10.73 11.52 -11.27
C VAL A 146 10.99 12.28 -9.98
N TRP A 147 12.27 12.59 -9.74
CA TRP A 147 12.67 13.46 -8.65
C TRP A 147 13.26 14.73 -9.25
N LYS A 148 12.86 15.85 -8.70
CA LYS A 148 13.44 17.15 -9.06
C LYS A 148 14.10 17.72 -7.82
N LEU A 149 15.40 17.96 -7.91
CA LEU A 149 16.18 18.54 -6.84
C LEU A 149 16.62 19.94 -7.22
N LYS A 150 16.45 20.87 -6.29
CA LYS A 150 16.96 22.24 -6.46
C LYS A 150 18.20 22.34 -5.57
N LEU A 151 19.37 22.45 -6.22
CA LEU A 151 20.66 22.52 -5.55
C LEU A 151 21.09 23.96 -5.27
#